data_0d23be6fa48c56137a90feea43f7534b
#
_entry.id   0d23be6fa48c56137a90feea43f7534b
#
_cell.length_a   1.000
_cell.length_b   1.000
_cell.length_c   1.000
_cell.angle_alpha   90.00
_cell.angle_beta   90.00
_cell.angle_gamma   90.00
#
_symmetry.space_group_name_H-M   'P 1'
#
loop_
_entity.id
_entity.type
_entity.pdbx_description
1 polymer ?
#
loop_
_entity_poly.entity_id
_entity_poly.type
_entity_poly.pdbx_seq_one_letter_code
_entity_poly.pdbx_strand_id
1 'polypeptide(L)'
;QNLLKNLKYDKPITMLDLMNHQAGFEDYPLYIGSDKDLGALMKKTPSQIYEPRTVTSYSNYGTALAGYIVERVSGQSFADYVHEHIFQPLGMEHTALKPDLSDNRYVQKQREKEKTYDTEGNLLKGDVPFVLGEYPAGRATGTFFDLKRFAQALLQKKTLFKRAETWENFYSASHTYPGTDVPVNAHGLWATEFENTRTLGHGGNSPGFTTSLLLDLKSGIGSVVTVNQRNEFHFAIAMPDLIYGRKKEASKASQRDFQAGFYREARIFSKGPLSIFRVFKSTSYLDNPSENAAIKDYFGFWTAGEKGGSYRLNLPISDRMKLSLLDVIKDYGSLVLAGLALLYVALCYLCGILAKLYRLLLRKNKGSNSAVWSIWHYLTGSIILWVF
;
A
#
# COMPACT_ATOMS: atom_id res chain seq x y z
N GLN A 1 28.04 -7.13 4.05
CA GLN A 1 27.53 -5.78 4.42
C GLN A 1 26.01 -5.88 4.56
N ASN A 2 25.49 -5.45 5.71
CA ASN A 2 24.04 -5.46 5.93
C ASN A 2 23.35 -4.53 4.92
N LEU A 3 22.54 -5.10 4.05
CA LEU A 3 21.73 -4.37 3.09
C LEU A 3 20.71 -3.48 3.80
N LEU A 4 20.02 -4.07 4.79
CA LEU A 4 18.95 -3.40 5.54
C LEU A 4 19.56 -2.49 6.61
N LYS A 5 19.09 -1.24 6.61
CA LYS A 5 19.41 -0.23 7.61
C LYS A 5 18.13 0.12 8.36
N ASN A 6 18.25 0.88 9.45
CA ASN A 6 17.08 1.36 10.22
C ASN A 6 16.18 0.25 10.81
N LEU A 7 16.72 -0.95 11.01
CA LEU A 7 16.04 -1.99 11.76
C LEU A 7 16.00 -1.62 13.24
N LYS A 8 14.85 -1.77 13.86
CA LYS A 8 14.61 -1.45 15.28
C LYS A 8 14.71 -2.69 16.17
N TYR A 9 14.44 -3.85 15.62
CA TYR A 9 14.32 -5.11 16.35
C TYR A 9 15.39 -6.09 15.90
N ASP A 10 15.97 -6.86 16.84
CA ASP A 10 16.97 -7.89 16.55
C ASP A 10 16.38 -9.16 15.91
N LYS A 11 15.06 -9.28 15.88
CA LYS A 11 14.36 -10.40 15.30
C LYS A 11 14.56 -10.45 13.78
N PRO A 12 15.13 -11.52 13.22
CA PRO A 12 15.39 -11.61 11.80
C PRO A 12 14.09 -11.60 10.98
N ILE A 13 14.15 -10.87 9.87
CA ILE A 13 13.10 -10.86 8.85
C ILE A 13 13.31 -12.05 7.92
N THR A 14 12.29 -12.86 7.71
CA THR A 14 12.28 -14.01 6.81
C THR A 14 11.55 -13.69 5.50
N MET A 15 11.74 -14.52 4.47
CA MET A 15 10.97 -14.42 3.22
C MET A 15 9.47 -14.49 3.50
N LEU A 16 9.05 -15.36 4.43
CA LEU A 16 7.64 -15.49 4.80
C LEU A 16 7.09 -14.21 5.44
N ASP A 17 7.88 -13.48 6.23
CA ASP A 17 7.49 -12.19 6.80
C ASP A 17 7.25 -11.14 5.69
N LEU A 18 8.05 -11.18 4.61
CA LEU A 18 7.86 -10.33 3.44
C LEU A 18 6.58 -10.70 2.68
N MET A 19 6.35 -11.99 2.43
CA MET A 19 5.16 -12.50 1.73
C MET A 19 3.87 -12.24 2.50
N ASN A 20 3.91 -12.27 3.83
CA ASN A 20 2.75 -11.98 4.70
C ASN A 20 2.60 -10.50 5.04
N HIS A 21 3.47 -9.62 4.53
CA HIS A 21 3.51 -8.20 4.90
C HIS A 21 3.66 -7.95 6.40
N GLN A 22 4.46 -8.78 7.06
CA GLN A 22 4.70 -8.75 8.51
C GLN A 22 6.17 -8.46 8.88
N ALA A 23 6.94 -7.88 7.97
CA ALA A 23 8.32 -7.45 8.23
C ALA A 23 8.41 -6.22 9.14
N GLY A 24 7.31 -5.50 9.33
CA GLY A 24 7.21 -4.36 10.24
C GLY A 24 7.69 -3.03 9.67
N PHE A 25 7.85 -2.90 8.35
CA PHE A 25 8.22 -1.65 7.70
C PHE A 25 7.08 -0.65 7.72
N GLU A 26 7.43 0.64 7.89
CA GLU A 26 6.51 1.75 7.62
C GLU A 26 6.16 1.85 6.14
N ASP A 27 5.13 2.63 5.80
CA ASP A 27 4.83 2.93 4.40
C ASP A 27 5.99 3.69 3.75
N TYR A 28 6.11 3.57 2.46
CA TYR A 28 7.25 4.07 1.71
C TYR A 28 6.78 4.70 0.39
N PRO A 29 7.23 5.91 0.07
CA PRO A 29 6.89 6.51 -1.21
C PRO A 29 7.48 5.65 -2.33
N LEU A 30 6.63 5.18 -3.22
CA LEU A 30 7.06 4.45 -4.41
C LEU A 30 7.97 5.32 -5.26
N TYR A 31 9.09 4.75 -5.73
CA TYR A 31 9.97 5.45 -6.68
C TYR A 31 9.37 5.42 -8.09
N ILE A 32 8.40 6.28 -8.32
CA ILE A 32 7.80 6.49 -9.65
C ILE A 32 8.79 7.26 -10.51
N GLY A 33 9.01 6.79 -11.74
CA GLY A 33 9.95 7.42 -12.69
C GLY A 33 11.43 7.09 -12.44
N SER A 34 11.75 6.16 -11.54
CA SER A 34 13.14 5.75 -11.29
C SER A 34 13.56 4.61 -12.20
N ASP A 35 14.65 4.82 -12.92
CA ASP A 35 15.40 3.83 -13.70
C ASP A 35 16.54 3.16 -12.89
N LYS A 36 16.59 3.44 -11.58
CA LYS A 36 17.64 2.89 -10.72
C LYS A 36 17.53 1.38 -10.60
N ASP A 37 18.69 0.73 -10.55
CA ASP A 37 18.85 -0.67 -10.22
C ASP A 37 18.13 -1.01 -8.90
N LEU A 38 17.44 -2.17 -8.88
CA LEU A 38 16.67 -2.62 -7.73
C LEU A 38 17.50 -2.68 -6.46
N GLY A 39 18.74 -3.17 -6.56
CA GLY A 39 19.66 -3.22 -5.43
C GLY A 39 20.00 -1.85 -4.85
N ALA A 40 20.07 -0.81 -5.69
CA ALA A 40 20.29 0.57 -5.23
C ALA A 40 19.06 1.10 -4.47
N LEU A 41 17.86 0.73 -4.90
CA LEU A 41 16.62 1.10 -4.22
C LEU A 41 16.48 0.37 -2.88
N MET A 42 16.82 -0.90 -2.82
CA MET A 42 16.73 -1.70 -1.59
C MET A 42 17.66 -1.20 -0.47
N LYS A 43 18.73 -0.45 -0.80
CA LYS A 43 19.60 0.21 0.20
C LYS A 43 18.88 1.33 0.95
N LYS A 44 17.76 1.84 0.43
CA LYS A 44 16.95 2.89 1.07
C LYS A 44 15.86 2.27 1.94
N THR A 45 16.26 1.51 2.94
CA THR A 45 15.36 0.81 3.84
C THR A 45 14.44 1.78 4.58
N PRO A 46 13.10 1.60 4.51
CA PRO A 46 12.16 2.33 5.36
C PRO A 46 12.39 1.98 6.83
N SER A 47 11.87 2.82 7.75
CA SER A 47 11.99 2.52 9.17
C SER A 47 11.21 1.25 9.51
N GLN A 48 11.79 0.39 10.34
CA GLN A 48 11.06 -0.71 10.94
C GLN A 48 10.32 -0.19 12.17
N ILE A 49 9.00 -0.16 12.13
CA ILE A 49 8.15 0.40 13.19
C ILE A 49 7.45 -0.67 14.02
N TYR A 50 7.33 -1.87 13.49
CA TYR A 50 6.77 -3.03 14.19
C TYR A 50 7.78 -4.18 14.24
N GLU A 51 7.68 -4.99 15.27
CA GLU A 51 8.45 -6.23 15.35
C GLU A 51 7.96 -7.23 14.29
N PRO A 52 8.84 -7.94 13.58
CA PRO A 52 8.44 -8.95 12.60
C PRO A 52 7.46 -9.98 13.16
N ARG A 53 6.45 -10.35 12.38
CA ARG A 53 5.40 -11.33 12.73
C ARG A 53 4.40 -10.86 13.78
N THR A 54 4.35 -9.56 14.08
CA THR A 54 3.41 -9.04 15.08
C THR A 54 2.24 -8.28 14.49
N VAL A 55 2.45 -7.52 13.41
CA VAL A 55 1.47 -6.62 12.80
C VAL A 55 1.45 -6.83 11.30
N THR A 56 0.28 -6.91 10.70
CA THR A 56 0.12 -6.88 9.25
C THR A 56 0.13 -5.42 8.77
N SER A 57 1.10 -5.09 7.93
CA SER A 57 1.27 -3.77 7.32
C SER A 57 1.79 -3.95 5.89
N TYR A 58 0.90 -3.82 4.90
CA TYR A 58 1.24 -3.99 3.49
C TYR A 58 2.46 -3.16 3.10
N SER A 59 3.43 -3.79 2.46
CA SER A 59 4.69 -3.14 2.10
C SER A 59 5.12 -3.47 0.68
N ASN A 60 5.05 -2.49 -0.22
CA ASN A 60 5.64 -2.63 -1.55
C ASN A 60 7.17 -2.80 -1.48
N TYR A 61 7.83 -2.09 -0.55
CA TYR A 61 9.25 -2.28 -0.29
C TYR A 61 9.55 -3.73 0.11
N GLY A 62 8.73 -4.33 0.99
CA GLY A 62 8.89 -5.73 1.40
C GLY A 62 8.79 -6.70 0.22
N THR A 63 7.83 -6.48 -0.68
CA THR A 63 7.67 -7.29 -1.90
C THR A 63 8.84 -7.09 -2.88
N ALA A 64 9.29 -5.85 -3.07
CA ALA A 64 10.45 -5.57 -3.90
C ALA A 64 11.73 -6.19 -3.32
N LEU A 65 11.88 -6.18 -1.98
CA LEU A 65 12.98 -6.84 -1.29
C LEU A 65 12.96 -8.36 -1.52
N ALA A 66 11.77 -8.99 -1.49
CA ALA A 66 11.63 -10.41 -1.84
C ALA A 66 12.09 -10.68 -3.29
N GLY A 67 11.71 -9.84 -4.24
CA GLY A 67 12.20 -9.89 -5.62
C GLY A 67 13.73 -9.72 -5.71
N TYR A 68 14.29 -8.80 -4.96
CA TYR A 68 15.73 -8.62 -4.90
C TYR A 68 16.48 -9.83 -4.30
N ILE A 69 15.89 -10.50 -3.31
CA ILE A 69 16.43 -11.76 -2.78
C ILE A 69 16.46 -12.83 -3.88
N VAL A 70 15.42 -12.92 -4.71
CA VAL A 70 15.42 -13.81 -5.88
C VAL A 70 16.57 -13.48 -6.82
N GLU A 71 16.83 -12.21 -7.15
CA GLU A 71 17.99 -11.80 -7.96
C GLU A 71 19.32 -12.28 -7.34
N ARG A 72 19.45 -12.09 -6.02
CA ARG A 72 20.71 -12.45 -5.32
C ARG A 72 20.96 -13.95 -5.25
N VAL A 73 19.91 -14.75 -5.17
CA VAL A 73 19.99 -16.21 -5.06
C VAL A 73 20.15 -16.86 -6.45
N SER A 74 19.42 -16.34 -7.46
CA SER A 74 19.45 -16.89 -8.82
C SER A 74 20.65 -16.41 -9.65
N GLY A 75 21.18 -15.24 -9.34
CA GLY A 75 22.21 -14.58 -10.17
C GLY A 75 21.64 -13.91 -11.42
N GLN A 76 20.31 -13.87 -11.58
CA GLN A 76 19.60 -13.24 -12.69
C GLN A 76 18.88 -11.97 -12.21
N SER A 77 18.53 -11.05 -13.12
CA SER A 77 17.56 -10.00 -12.76
C SER A 77 16.20 -10.63 -12.43
N PHE A 78 15.44 -10.01 -11.53
CA PHE A 78 14.11 -10.52 -11.19
C PHE A 78 13.19 -10.61 -12.42
N ALA A 79 13.30 -9.65 -13.34
CA ALA A 79 12.52 -9.67 -14.57
C ALA A 79 12.89 -10.87 -15.48
N ASP A 80 14.19 -11.13 -15.66
CA ASP A 80 14.63 -12.25 -16.48
C ASP A 80 14.29 -13.60 -15.82
N TYR A 81 14.42 -13.69 -14.47
CA TYR A 81 14.01 -14.86 -13.71
C TYR A 81 12.52 -15.17 -13.87
N VAL A 82 11.66 -14.17 -13.73
CA VAL A 82 10.20 -14.31 -13.89
C VAL A 82 9.85 -14.66 -15.33
N HIS A 83 10.52 -14.05 -16.30
CA HIS A 83 10.33 -14.36 -17.71
C HIS A 83 10.64 -15.84 -18.00
N GLU A 84 11.80 -16.33 -17.57
CA GLU A 84 12.25 -17.72 -17.81
C GLU A 84 11.38 -18.76 -17.08
N HIS A 85 11.03 -18.47 -15.80
CA HIS A 85 10.39 -19.47 -14.93
C HIS A 85 8.87 -19.35 -14.82
N ILE A 86 8.28 -18.24 -15.26
CA ILE A 86 6.83 -18.02 -15.18
C ILE A 86 6.24 -17.69 -16.56
N PHE A 87 6.68 -16.59 -17.21
CA PHE A 87 6.01 -16.12 -18.43
C PHE A 87 6.19 -17.10 -19.59
N GLN A 88 7.40 -17.51 -19.85
CA GLN A 88 7.71 -18.42 -20.95
C GLN A 88 7.06 -19.80 -20.77
N PRO A 89 7.16 -20.49 -19.61
CA PRO A 89 6.50 -21.79 -19.42
C PRO A 89 4.96 -21.74 -19.52
N LEU A 90 4.36 -20.57 -19.22
CA LEU A 90 2.91 -20.38 -19.30
C LEU A 90 2.45 -19.82 -20.66
N GLY A 91 3.35 -19.56 -21.60
CA GLY A 91 3.03 -18.94 -22.87
C GLY A 91 2.51 -17.50 -22.74
N MET A 92 2.95 -16.76 -21.74
CA MET A 92 2.60 -15.36 -21.50
C MET A 92 3.46 -14.44 -22.37
N GLU A 93 3.27 -14.52 -23.68
CA GLU A 93 4.12 -13.85 -24.68
C GLU A 93 3.92 -12.32 -24.74
N HIS A 94 2.84 -11.83 -24.14
CA HIS A 94 2.46 -10.42 -24.12
C HIS A 94 2.43 -9.85 -22.72
N THR A 95 3.45 -10.18 -21.91
CA THR A 95 3.64 -9.65 -20.56
C THR A 95 5.07 -9.17 -20.40
N ALA A 96 5.24 -7.99 -19.80
CA ALA A 96 6.52 -7.34 -19.50
C ALA A 96 6.62 -7.08 -18.00
N LEU A 97 7.84 -7.00 -17.49
CA LEU A 97 8.09 -6.75 -16.07
C LEU A 97 9.15 -5.66 -15.81
N LYS A 98 10.06 -5.39 -16.73
CA LYS A 98 11.06 -4.32 -16.54
C LYS A 98 10.40 -2.96 -16.30
N PRO A 99 11.03 -2.06 -15.54
CA PRO A 99 10.47 -0.74 -15.24
C PRO A 99 9.99 0.04 -16.46
N ASP A 100 10.72 -0.04 -17.57
CA ASP A 100 10.47 0.63 -18.84
C ASP A 100 9.73 -0.25 -19.87
N LEU A 101 9.35 -1.49 -19.51
CA LEU A 101 8.74 -2.49 -20.39
C LEU A 101 9.63 -2.92 -21.59
N SER A 102 10.94 -2.65 -21.54
CA SER A 102 11.89 -2.98 -22.64
C SER A 102 12.05 -4.48 -22.88
N ASP A 103 11.65 -5.31 -21.93
CA ASP A 103 11.64 -6.78 -22.02
C ASP A 103 10.51 -7.32 -22.94
N ASN A 104 9.56 -6.46 -23.38
CA ASN A 104 8.53 -6.86 -24.35
C ASN A 104 8.08 -5.70 -25.25
N ARG A 105 8.58 -5.66 -26.50
CA ARG A 105 8.27 -4.61 -27.46
C ARG A 105 6.78 -4.51 -27.84
N TYR A 106 6.06 -5.63 -27.81
CA TYR A 106 4.62 -5.61 -28.08
C TYR A 106 3.90 -4.87 -26.97
N VAL A 107 4.16 -5.23 -25.70
CA VAL A 107 3.57 -4.58 -24.53
C VAL A 107 3.90 -3.10 -24.50
N GLN A 108 5.16 -2.73 -24.73
CA GLN A 108 5.61 -1.34 -24.79
C GLN A 108 4.79 -0.53 -25.81
N LYS A 109 4.66 -1.03 -27.05
CA LYS A 109 3.88 -0.36 -28.11
C LYS A 109 2.38 -0.29 -27.83
N GLN A 110 1.80 -1.33 -27.19
CA GLN A 110 0.38 -1.28 -26.85
C GLN A 110 0.12 -0.32 -25.68
N ARG A 111 1.03 -0.26 -24.73
CA ARG A 111 0.92 0.68 -23.58
C ARG A 111 0.88 2.14 -24.01
N GLU A 112 1.58 2.50 -25.09
CA GLU A 112 1.55 3.85 -25.69
C GLU A 112 0.18 4.21 -26.25
N LYS A 113 -0.61 3.22 -26.68
CA LYS A 113 -1.94 3.40 -27.30
C LYS A 113 -3.07 3.30 -26.29
N GLU A 114 -2.80 2.75 -25.11
CA GLU A 114 -3.82 2.46 -24.12
C GLU A 114 -4.38 3.75 -23.53
N LYS A 115 -5.70 3.81 -23.47
CA LYS A 115 -6.42 4.89 -22.80
C LYS A 115 -6.76 4.49 -21.39
N THR A 116 -6.49 5.36 -20.44
CA THR A 116 -6.81 5.16 -19.02
C THR A 116 -7.68 6.28 -18.49
N TYR A 117 -8.46 5.96 -17.47
CA TYR A 117 -9.48 6.85 -16.95
C TYR A 117 -9.32 7.04 -15.44
N ASP A 118 -9.75 8.20 -14.94
CA ASP A 118 -9.85 8.44 -13.50
C ASP A 118 -11.12 7.79 -12.90
N THR A 119 -11.33 7.99 -11.61
CA THR A 119 -12.50 7.46 -10.89
C THR A 119 -13.84 8.03 -11.37
N GLU A 120 -13.84 9.14 -12.08
CA GLU A 120 -15.01 9.83 -12.60
C GLU A 120 -15.28 9.49 -14.07
N GLY A 121 -14.39 8.66 -14.67
CA GLY A 121 -14.49 8.25 -16.06
C GLY A 121 -13.89 9.27 -17.05
N ASN A 122 -13.17 10.28 -16.57
CA ASN A 122 -12.48 11.22 -17.44
C ASN A 122 -11.19 10.59 -17.98
N LEU A 123 -10.91 10.83 -19.27
CA LEU A 123 -9.66 10.39 -19.87
C LEU A 123 -8.46 11.05 -19.17
N LEU A 124 -7.58 10.24 -18.64
CA LEU A 124 -6.31 10.71 -18.11
C LEU A 124 -5.45 11.19 -19.29
N LYS A 125 -5.21 12.51 -19.35
CA LYS A 125 -4.42 13.14 -20.41
C LYS A 125 -2.94 12.82 -20.20
N GLY A 126 -2.32 12.33 -21.27
CA GLY A 126 -0.91 12.00 -21.31
C GLY A 126 -0.62 10.58 -20.83
N ASP A 127 0.48 10.05 -21.32
CA ASP A 127 1.11 8.89 -20.72
C ASP A 127 1.34 9.23 -19.24
N VAL A 128 0.68 8.53 -18.35
CA VAL A 128 1.16 8.48 -17.00
C VAL A 128 2.27 7.42 -17.03
N PRO A 129 3.55 7.85 -17.26
CA PRO A 129 4.65 6.91 -17.30
C PRO A 129 4.79 6.35 -15.89
N PHE A 130 4.06 5.29 -15.62
CA PHE A 130 4.17 4.56 -14.38
C PHE A 130 5.40 3.67 -14.46
N VAL A 131 6.57 4.30 -14.40
CA VAL A 131 7.83 3.59 -14.16
C VAL A 131 7.92 3.36 -12.66
N LEU A 132 7.81 2.11 -12.25
CA LEU A 132 7.93 1.72 -10.85
C LEU A 132 9.33 1.15 -10.61
N GLY A 133 10.13 1.84 -9.82
CA GLY A 133 11.47 1.39 -9.47
C GLY A 133 11.46 0.09 -8.68
N GLU A 134 10.52 -0.07 -7.77
CA GLU A 134 10.23 -1.30 -7.05
C GLU A 134 9.40 -2.28 -7.90
N TYR A 135 9.81 -2.51 -9.13
CA TYR A 135 9.05 -3.25 -10.14
C TYR A 135 8.57 -4.65 -9.72
N PRO A 136 9.25 -5.42 -8.83
CA PRO A 136 8.69 -6.68 -8.35
C PRO A 136 7.36 -6.52 -7.59
N ALA A 137 7.10 -5.33 -7.05
CA ALA A 137 5.90 -5.06 -6.25
C ALA A 137 4.66 -4.67 -7.07
N GLY A 138 4.74 -4.58 -8.42
CA GLY A 138 3.54 -4.23 -9.17
C GLY A 138 3.74 -3.77 -10.61
N ARG A 139 4.89 -4.05 -11.26
CA ARG A 139 5.14 -3.58 -12.62
C ARG A 139 4.67 -4.54 -13.71
N ALA A 140 4.31 -5.78 -13.40
CA ALA A 140 3.83 -6.73 -14.41
C ALA A 140 2.71 -6.08 -15.24
N THR A 141 2.97 -5.90 -16.52
CA THR A 141 2.07 -5.27 -17.48
C THR A 141 1.88 -6.24 -18.64
N GLY A 142 0.65 -6.59 -18.92
CA GLY A 142 0.36 -7.59 -19.94
C GLY A 142 -1.09 -7.58 -20.39
N THR A 143 -1.44 -8.56 -21.21
CA THR A 143 -2.80 -8.74 -21.68
C THR A 143 -3.66 -9.49 -20.68
N PHE A 144 -4.97 -9.30 -20.77
CA PHE A 144 -5.95 -10.11 -20.03
C PHE A 144 -5.75 -11.61 -20.29
N PHE A 145 -5.45 -12.01 -21.53
CA PHE A 145 -5.27 -13.41 -21.87
C PHE A 145 -4.05 -14.05 -21.20
N ASP A 146 -2.97 -13.32 -21.03
CA ASP A 146 -1.80 -13.82 -20.30
C ASP A 146 -2.10 -13.95 -18.81
N LEU A 147 -2.77 -12.96 -18.20
CA LEU A 147 -3.20 -13.06 -16.81
C LEU A 147 -4.17 -14.24 -16.60
N LYS A 148 -5.06 -14.50 -17.58
CA LYS A 148 -5.92 -15.69 -17.57
C LYS A 148 -5.11 -16.99 -17.59
N ARG A 149 -4.04 -17.09 -18.43
CA ARG A 149 -3.14 -18.25 -18.44
C ARG A 149 -2.49 -18.48 -17.10
N PHE A 150 -2.01 -17.43 -16.48
CA PHE A 150 -1.46 -17.48 -15.10
C PHE A 150 -2.49 -18.01 -14.11
N ALA A 151 -3.72 -17.45 -14.11
CA ALA A 151 -4.80 -17.90 -13.25
C ALA A 151 -5.15 -19.39 -13.48
N GLN A 152 -5.21 -19.82 -14.74
CA GLN A 152 -5.47 -21.22 -15.10
C GLN A 152 -4.38 -22.17 -14.61
N ALA A 153 -3.11 -21.79 -14.75
CA ALA A 153 -1.98 -22.60 -14.27
C ALA A 153 -2.04 -22.78 -12.74
N LEU A 154 -2.38 -21.71 -12.02
CA LEU A 154 -2.58 -21.76 -10.56
C LEU A 154 -3.75 -22.67 -10.19
N LEU A 155 -4.93 -22.52 -10.79
CA LEU A 155 -6.09 -23.37 -10.53
C LEU A 155 -5.82 -24.85 -10.82
N GLN A 156 -5.16 -25.14 -11.93
CA GLN A 156 -4.86 -26.49 -12.35
C GLN A 156 -3.67 -27.11 -11.63
N LYS A 157 -2.93 -26.32 -10.82
CA LYS A 157 -1.70 -26.77 -10.13
C LYS A 157 -0.69 -27.38 -11.09
N LYS A 158 -0.46 -26.71 -12.24
CA LYS A 158 0.40 -27.21 -13.33
C LYS A 158 1.51 -26.21 -13.67
N THR A 159 2.57 -26.75 -14.25
CA THR A 159 3.67 -26.02 -14.88
C THR A 159 4.64 -25.33 -13.89
N LEU A 160 4.15 -24.53 -12.94
CA LEU A 160 5.01 -23.69 -12.08
C LEU A 160 5.79 -24.49 -11.02
N PHE A 161 5.17 -25.48 -10.41
CA PHE A 161 5.85 -26.34 -9.44
C PHE A 161 5.78 -27.81 -9.88
N LYS A 162 6.93 -28.49 -9.78
CA LYS A 162 7.07 -29.90 -10.18
C LYS A 162 6.47 -30.88 -9.17
N ARG A 163 6.50 -30.53 -7.88
CA ARG A 163 6.08 -31.43 -6.79
C ARG A 163 4.69 -31.02 -6.27
N ALA A 164 3.83 -32.01 -6.04
CA ALA A 164 2.51 -31.79 -5.46
C ALA A 164 2.59 -31.11 -4.07
N GLU A 165 3.53 -31.55 -3.24
CA GLU A 165 3.78 -30.96 -1.91
C GLU A 165 4.07 -29.44 -1.98
N THR A 166 4.78 -28.96 -3.03
CA THR A 166 5.03 -27.54 -3.19
C THR A 166 3.74 -26.76 -3.46
N TRP A 167 2.80 -27.34 -4.22
CA TRP A 167 1.47 -26.77 -4.44
C TRP A 167 0.65 -26.72 -3.16
N GLU A 168 0.67 -27.79 -2.37
CA GLU A 168 -0.03 -27.86 -1.08
C GLU A 168 0.52 -26.79 -0.12
N ASN A 169 1.83 -26.71 0.01
CA ASN A 169 2.48 -25.69 0.83
C ASN A 169 2.16 -24.28 0.35
N PHE A 170 2.22 -24.02 -0.97
CA PHE A 170 1.94 -22.70 -1.54
C PHE A 170 0.53 -22.20 -1.23
N TYR A 171 -0.46 -23.11 -1.20
CA TYR A 171 -1.85 -22.77 -0.89
C TYR A 171 -2.21 -22.90 0.58
N SER A 172 -1.30 -23.40 1.41
CA SER A 172 -1.53 -23.47 2.84
C SER A 172 -1.55 -22.06 3.47
N ALA A 173 -2.29 -21.91 4.57
CA ALA A 173 -2.29 -20.65 5.30
C ALA A 173 -0.90 -20.36 5.86
N SER A 174 -0.29 -19.27 5.41
CA SER A 174 0.99 -18.77 5.93
C SER A 174 0.79 -17.77 7.07
N HIS A 175 -0.41 -17.17 7.14
CA HIS A 175 -0.86 -16.31 8.22
C HIS A 175 -2.36 -16.48 8.43
N THR A 176 -2.79 -16.57 9.69
CA THR A 176 -4.20 -16.70 10.09
C THR A 176 -4.63 -15.52 10.96
N TYR A 177 -5.93 -15.24 10.99
CA TYR A 177 -6.49 -14.32 11.97
C TYR A 177 -6.23 -14.82 13.39
N PRO A 178 -5.77 -13.95 14.32
CA PRO A 178 -5.46 -14.36 15.68
C PRO A 178 -6.62 -15.10 16.37
N GLY A 179 -6.29 -16.24 16.99
CA GLY A 179 -7.26 -17.07 17.70
C GLY A 179 -8.21 -17.87 16.79
N THR A 180 -7.92 -17.96 15.49
CA THR A 180 -8.72 -18.70 14.53
C THR A 180 -7.84 -19.53 13.59
N ASP A 181 -8.46 -20.44 12.84
CA ASP A 181 -7.88 -21.17 11.70
C ASP A 181 -8.18 -20.50 10.35
N VAL A 182 -8.85 -19.35 10.36
CA VAL A 182 -9.21 -18.60 9.15
C VAL A 182 -7.96 -17.91 8.59
N PRO A 183 -7.57 -18.23 7.35
CA PRO A 183 -6.38 -17.62 6.76
C PRO A 183 -6.60 -16.15 6.43
N VAL A 184 -5.56 -15.39 6.63
CA VAL A 184 -5.38 -14.02 6.10
C VAL A 184 -4.62 -14.09 4.78
N ASN A 185 -3.56 -14.90 4.74
CA ASN A 185 -2.64 -14.98 3.63
C ASN A 185 -2.14 -16.42 3.41
N ALA A 186 -1.90 -16.76 2.17
CA ALA A 186 -1.25 -17.98 1.73
C ALA A 186 -0.09 -17.62 0.82
N HIS A 187 1.10 -17.43 1.41
CA HIS A 187 2.36 -17.16 0.69
C HIS A 187 2.29 -16.04 -0.36
N GLY A 188 1.65 -14.92 0.00
CA GLY A 188 1.48 -13.74 -0.87
C GLY A 188 0.10 -13.65 -1.54
N LEU A 189 -0.72 -14.68 -1.47
CA LEU A 189 -2.11 -14.63 -1.89
C LEU A 189 -3.01 -14.28 -0.70
N TRP A 190 -3.86 -13.28 -0.85
CA TRP A 190 -4.88 -12.94 0.14
C TRP A 190 -6.00 -13.95 0.12
N ALA A 191 -6.44 -14.35 1.32
CA ALA A 191 -7.63 -15.16 1.47
C ALA A 191 -8.86 -14.27 1.64
N THR A 192 -9.91 -14.54 0.87
CA THR A 192 -11.23 -13.94 1.06
C THR A 192 -12.22 -15.02 1.41
N GLU A 193 -12.86 -14.86 2.57
CA GLU A 193 -13.89 -15.78 3.04
C GLU A 193 -15.25 -15.37 2.46
N PHE A 194 -15.91 -16.30 1.80
CA PHE A 194 -17.33 -16.22 1.41
C PHE A 194 -18.14 -17.21 2.25
N GLU A 195 -19.46 -17.08 2.26
CA GLU A 195 -20.33 -17.96 3.06
C GLU A 195 -20.12 -19.45 2.75
N ASN A 196 -19.93 -19.78 1.47
CA ASN A 196 -19.88 -21.18 1.00
C ASN A 196 -18.51 -21.61 0.48
N THR A 197 -17.58 -20.69 0.34
CA THR A 197 -16.26 -20.97 -0.21
C THR A 197 -15.21 -19.97 0.28
N ARG A 198 -13.96 -20.26 -0.06
CA ARG A 198 -12.81 -19.38 0.15
C ARG A 198 -12.09 -19.21 -1.16
N THR A 199 -11.69 -17.98 -1.45
CA THR A 199 -10.80 -17.70 -2.57
C THR A 199 -9.42 -17.29 -2.07
N LEU A 200 -8.40 -17.59 -2.88
CA LEU A 200 -7.05 -17.05 -2.75
C LEU A 200 -6.77 -16.19 -3.97
N GLY A 201 -6.15 -15.05 -3.77
CA GLY A 201 -5.87 -14.17 -4.90
C GLY A 201 -5.16 -12.88 -4.53
N HIS A 202 -5.10 -11.96 -5.46
CA HIS A 202 -4.51 -10.64 -5.25
C HIS A 202 -5.18 -9.62 -6.17
N GLY A 203 -5.27 -8.39 -5.70
CA GLY A 203 -5.69 -7.24 -6.49
C GLY A 203 -4.52 -6.40 -6.95
N GLY A 204 -4.73 -5.58 -7.96
CA GLY A 204 -3.79 -4.56 -8.43
C GLY A 204 -4.51 -3.25 -8.66
N ASN A 205 -3.87 -2.14 -8.26
CA ASN A 205 -4.37 -0.80 -8.52
C ASN A 205 -3.19 0.11 -8.85
N SER A 206 -3.23 0.69 -10.03
CA SER A 206 -2.20 1.58 -10.56
C SER A 206 -2.84 2.86 -11.12
N PRO A 207 -2.05 3.87 -11.48
CA PRO A 207 -2.58 5.05 -12.13
C PRO A 207 -3.23 4.72 -13.49
N GLY A 208 -4.45 4.26 -13.52
CA GLY A 208 -5.21 3.97 -14.74
C GLY A 208 -5.66 2.53 -14.92
N PHE A 209 -5.30 1.62 -14.01
CA PHE A 209 -5.77 0.23 -14.08
C PHE A 209 -6.16 -0.28 -12.70
N THR A 210 -7.24 -1.05 -12.66
CA THR A 210 -7.61 -1.87 -11.51
C THR A 210 -7.78 -3.31 -11.96
N THR A 211 -7.22 -4.25 -11.20
CA THR A 211 -7.22 -5.68 -11.54
C THR A 211 -7.52 -6.49 -10.29
N SER A 212 -8.28 -7.58 -10.45
CA SER A 212 -8.54 -8.58 -9.42
C SER A 212 -8.37 -9.97 -10.01
N LEU A 213 -7.67 -10.85 -9.28
CA LEU A 213 -7.53 -12.27 -9.57
C LEU A 213 -7.91 -13.03 -8.30
N LEU A 214 -8.93 -13.88 -8.38
CA LEU A 214 -9.39 -14.74 -7.29
C LEU A 214 -9.57 -16.18 -7.77
N LEU A 215 -9.17 -17.13 -6.93
CA LEU A 215 -9.16 -18.57 -7.23
C LEU A 215 -9.89 -19.31 -6.11
N ASP A 216 -11.01 -19.93 -6.40
CA ASP A 216 -11.64 -20.94 -5.55
C ASP A 216 -11.08 -22.31 -5.92
N LEU A 217 -10.12 -22.77 -5.14
CA LEU A 217 -9.45 -24.05 -5.37
C LEU A 217 -10.36 -25.26 -5.11
N LYS A 218 -11.45 -25.08 -4.35
CA LYS A 218 -12.40 -26.15 -4.03
C LYS A 218 -13.34 -26.44 -5.20
N SER A 219 -13.90 -25.39 -5.79
CA SER A 219 -14.79 -25.51 -6.96
C SER A 219 -14.05 -25.58 -8.29
N GLY A 220 -12.75 -25.18 -8.32
CA GLY A 220 -11.99 -25.03 -9.55
C GLY A 220 -12.38 -23.81 -10.37
N ILE A 221 -13.05 -22.83 -9.76
CA ILE A 221 -13.49 -21.58 -10.41
C ILE A 221 -12.51 -20.47 -10.10
N GLY A 222 -12.05 -19.76 -11.13
CA GLY A 222 -11.25 -18.55 -11.00
C GLY A 222 -11.90 -17.37 -11.69
N SER A 223 -11.77 -16.19 -11.10
CA SER A 223 -12.17 -14.93 -11.73
C SER A 223 -10.97 -14.02 -11.94
N VAL A 224 -10.92 -13.41 -13.10
CA VAL A 224 -9.97 -12.36 -13.47
C VAL A 224 -10.76 -11.19 -14.00
N VAL A 225 -10.58 -10.03 -13.36
CA VAL A 225 -11.21 -8.77 -13.77
C VAL A 225 -10.10 -7.75 -13.98
N THR A 226 -10.11 -7.07 -15.12
CA THR A 226 -9.21 -5.93 -15.37
C THR A 226 -10.02 -4.79 -15.99
N VAL A 227 -9.79 -3.61 -15.51
CA VAL A 227 -10.38 -2.36 -16.03
C VAL A 227 -9.31 -1.31 -16.20
N ASN A 228 -9.43 -0.50 -17.23
CA ASN A 228 -8.52 0.61 -17.52
C ASN A 228 -8.93 1.91 -16.81
N GLN A 229 -9.45 1.75 -15.60
CA GLN A 229 -9.86 2.84 -14.72
C GLN A 229 -9.15 2.72 -13.37
N ARG A 230 -8.67 3.84 -12.87
CA ARG A 230 -8.05 3.92 -11.56
C ARG A 230 -9.10 3.77 -10.46
N ASN A 231 -8.79 3.00 -9.41
CA ASN A 231 -9.65 2.80 -8.23
C ASN A 231 -11.07 2.32 -8.58
N GLU A 232 -11.20 1.54 -9.66
CA GLU A 232 -12.48 0.92 -9.99
C GLU A 232 -12.71 -0.32 -9.11
N PHE A 233 -13.43 -0.12 -8.03
CA PHE A 233 -13.68 -1.16 -7.03
C PHE A 233 -15.00 -1.88 -7.21
N HIS A 234 -15.96 -1.31 -7.94
CA HIS A 234 -17.26 -1.97 -8.14
C HIS A 234 -17.10 -3.28 -8.90
N PHE A 235 -16.37 -3.29 -10.00
CA PHE A 235 -16.10 -4.53 -10.73
C PHE A 235 -15.11 -5.44 -9.99
N ALA A 236 -14.07 -4.89 -9.41
CA ALA A 236 -13.03 -5.69 -8.76
C ALA A 236 -13.51 -6.33 -7.44
N ILE A 237 -14.51 -5.73 -6.78
CA ILE A 237 -15.02 -6.16 -5.47
C ILE A 237 -16.41 -6.77 -5.57
N ALA A 238 -17.34 -6.16 -6.30
CA ALA A 238 -18.72 -6.63 -6.39
C ALA A 238 -18.89 -7.81 -7.34
N MET A 239 -18.10 -7.90 -8.43
CA MET A 239 -18.15 -9.07 -9.33
C MET A 239 -17.84 -10.39 -8.61
N PRO A 240 -16.83 -10.49 -7.72
CA PRO A 240 -16.63 -11.68 -6.91
C PRO A 240 -17.86 -12.10 -6.10
N ASP A 241 -18.61 -11.16 -5.56
CA ASP A 241 -19.82 -11.47 -4.78
C ASP A 241 -20.92 -12.12 -5.64
N LEU A 242 -20.99 -11.78 -6.92
CA LEU A 242 -21.90 -12.44 -7.87
C LEU A 242 -21.46 -13.86 -8.23
N ILE A 243 -20.16 -14.14 -8.17
CA ILE A 243 -19.58 -15.45 -8.55
C ILE A 243 -19.53 -16.40 -7.36
N TYR A 244 -19.05 -15.90 -6.21
CA TYR A 244 -18.73 -16.71 -5.04
C TYR A 244 -19.76 -16.59 -3.89
N GLY A 245 -20.71 -15.67 -4.01
CA GLY A 245 -21.69 -15.38 -2.98
C GLY A 245 -21.26 -14.26 -2.04
N ARG A 246 -21.97 -14.09 -0.94
CA ARG A 246 -21.68 -13.04 0.02
C ARG A 246 -20.38 -13.33 0.79
N LYS A 247 -19.63 -12.28 1.10
CA LYS A 247 -18.50 -12.40 2.01
C LYS A 247 -18.97 -12.80 3.40
N LYS A 248 -18.19 -13.66 4.03
CA LYS A 248 -18.44 -14.12 5.38
C LYS A 248 -18.19 -13.00 6.37
N GLU A 249 -19.14 -12.72 7.21
CA GLU A 249 -19.00 -11.71 8.26
C GLU A 249 -18.12 -12.22 9.42
N ALA A 250 -17.62 -11.29 10.21
CA ALA A 250 -16.90 -11.58 11.43
C ALA A 250 -17.75 -12.41 12.41
N SER A 251 -17.11 -13.27 13.19
CA SER A 251 -17.80 -14.09 14.17
C SER A 251 -18.50 -13.22 15.23
N LYS A 252 -19.57 -13.77 15.84
CA LYS A 252 -20.23 -13.09 16.98
C LYS A 252 -19.27 -12.82 18.14
N ALA A 253 -18.24 -13.68 18.33
CA ALA A 253 -17.19 -13.46 19.32
C ALA A 253 -16.35 -12.23 18.97
N SER A 254 -15.87 -12.12 17.72
CA SER A 254 -15.11 -10.94 17.28
C SER A 254 -15.93 -9.65 17.42
N GLN A 255 -17.22 -9.70 17.09
CA GLN A 255 -18.11 -8.55 17.24
C GLN A 255 -18.29 -8.12 18.69
N ARG A 256 -18.42 -9.08 19.64
CA ARG A 256 -18.51 -8.77 21.09
C ARG A 256 -17.23 -8.22 21.66
N ASP A 257 -16.08 -8.72 21.19
CA ASP A 257 -14.77 -8.33 21.70
C ASP A 257 -14.29 -7.00 21.12
N PHE A 258 -15.00 -6.46 20.13
CA PHE A 258 -14.67 -5.16 19.53
C PHE A 258 -14.89 -4.00 20.50
N GLN A 259 -13.92 -3.12 20.57
CA GLN A 259 -13.97 -1.92 21.40
C GLN A 259 -14.05 -0.68 20.49
N ALA A 260 -15.14 0.05 20.53
CA ALA A 260 -15.27 1.30 19.80
C ALA A 260 -14.19 2.32 20.17
N GLY A 261 -13.81 3.18 19.24
CA GLY A 261 -12.78 4.21 19.46
C GLY A 261 -12.05 4.64 18.21
N PHE A 262 -11.01 5.42 18.40
CA PHE A 262 -10.13 5.83 17.32
C PHE A 262 -9.12 4.72 16.98
N TYR A 263 -9.03 4.41 15.71
CA TYR A 263 -8.13 3.43 15.16
C TYR A 263 -7.25 4.05 14.08
N ARG A 264 -6.00 3.63 14.03
CA ARG A 264 -5.04 3.99 13.00
C ARG A 264 -4.60 2.74 12.24
N GLU A 265 -4.59 2.84 10.92
CA GLU A 265 -3.98 1.79 10.10
C GLU A 265 -2.52 1.58 10.48
N ALA A 266 -2.06 0.34 10.44
CA ALA A 266 -0.66 0.02 10.68
C ALA A 266 0.24 0.53 9.54
N ARG A 267 -0.30 0.62 8.33
CA ARG A 267 0.39 1.13 7.16
C ARG A 267 0.42 2.66 7.18
N ILE A 268 1.50 3.23 7.72
CA ILE A 268 1.68 4.68 7.89
C ILE A 268 3.08 5.14 7.51
N PHE A 269 3.22 6.42 7.20
CA PHE A 269 4.50 7.13 7.26
C PHE A 269 4.72 7.59 8.70
N SER A 270 5.75 7.05 9.37
CA SER A 270 5.97 7.33 10.78
C SER A 270 6.73 8.64 11.03
N LYS A 271 7.49 9.09 10.04
CA LYS A 271 8.39 10.25 10.12
C LYS A 271 8.34 11.12 8.87
N GLY A 272 8.88 12.34 9.01
CA GLY A 272 9.01 13.31 7.92
C GLY A 272 7.69 13.96 7.52
N PRO A 273 7.67 14.79 6.45
CA PRO A 273 6.49 15.56 6.03
C PRO A 273 5.27 14.69 5.71
N LEU A 274 5.49 13.46 5.20
CA LEU A 274 4.41 12.54 4.88
C LEU A 274 3.72 11.96 6.12
N SER A 275 4.32 12.09 7.30
CA SER A 275 3.70 11.59 8.55
C SER A 275 2.37 12.28 8.88
N ILE A 276 2.09 13.44 8.31
CA ILE A 276 0.80 14.13 8.42
C ILE A 276 -0.36 13.26 7.90
N PHE A 277 -0.11 12.42 6.89
CA PHE A 277 -1.13 11.53 6.34
C PHE A 277 -1.62 10.46 7.33
N ARG A 278 -0.85 10.14 8.38
CA ARG A 278 -1.31 9.21 9.41
C ARG A 278 -2.56 9.74 10.14
N VAL A 279 -2.69 11.07 10.28
CA VAL A 279 -3.86 11.68 10.93
C VAL A 279 -5.02 11.80 9.95
N PHE A 280 -4.78 12.33 8.76
CA PHE A 280 -5.86 12.62 7.79
C PHE A 280 -6.41 11.41 7.07
N LYS A 281 -5.57 10.42 6.75
CA LYS A 281 -5.98 9.27 5.93
C LYS A 281 -6.05 7.96 6.69
N SER A 282 -5.20 7.79 7.71
CA SER A 282 -5.03 6.49 8.35
C SER A 282 -5.72 6.39 9.70
N THR A 283 -6.24 7.50 10.26
CA THR A 283 -6.93 7.52 11.55
C THR A 283 -8.42 7.74 11.34
N SER A 284 -9.25 6.88 11.92
CA SER A 284 -10.71 6.98 11.88
C SER A 284 -11.33 6.51 13.18
N TYR A 285 -12.51 7.05 13.52
CA TYR A 285 -13.33 6.52 14.58
C TYR A 285 -14.14 5.33 14.04
N LEU A 286 -14.14 4.23 14.77
CA LEU A 286 -14.93 3.03 14.46
C LEU A 286 -15.80 2.71 15.67
N ASP A 287 -17.08 2.64 15.45
CA ASP A 287 -18.11 2.16 16.39
C ASP A 287 -18.54 0.74 16.06
N ASN A 288 -18.59 0.39 14.79
CA ASN A 288 -18.88 -0.95 14.29
C ASN A 288 -18.10 -1.26 13.00
N PRO A 289 -17.10 -2.14 13.01
CA PRO A 289 -16.36 -2.48 11.81
C PRO A 289 -17.22 -3.12 10.70
N SER A 290 -18.28 -3.84 11.07
CA SER A 290 -19.17 -4.48 10.10
C SER A 290 -20.06 -3.49 9.33
N GLU A 291 -20.20 -2.26 9.82
CA GLU A 291 -20.89 -1.16 9.13
C GLU A 291 -19.95 -0.26 8.32
N ASN A 292 -18.65 -0.39 8.55
CA ASN A 292 -17.65 0.35 7.78
C ASN A 292 -17.56 -0.23 6.36
N ALA A 293 -17.97 0.53 5.36
CA ALA A 293 -18.04 0.08 3.96
C ALA A 293 -16.70 -0.50 3.47
N ALA A 294 -15.58 0.14 3.77
CA ALA A 294 -14.27 -0.36 3.37
C ALA A 294 -13.94 -1.73 3.98
N ILE A 295 -14.31 -1.98 5.23
CA ILE A 295 -14.08 -3.27 5.89
C ILE A 295 -15.07 -4.32 5.36
N LYS A 296 -16.35 -3.98 5.29
CA LYS A 296 -17.42 -4.86 4.86
C LYS A 296 -17.25 -5.30 3.40
N ASP A 297 -17.06 -4.32 2.52
CA ASP A 297 -17.05 -4.58 1.07
C ASP A 297 -15.75 -5.22 0.59
N TYR A 298 -14.60 -4.86 1.23
CA TYR A 298 -13.31 -5.43 0.84
C TYR A 298 -12.99 -6.76 1.50
N PHE A 299 -13.22 -6.86 2.81
CA PHE A 299 -12.67 -7.97 3.59
C PHE A 299 -13.76 -8.91 4.11
N GLY A 300 -14.90 -8.38 4.51
CA GLY A 300 -15.97 -9.12 5.16
C GLY A 300 -15.56 -9.64 6.54
N PHE A 301 -14.57 -10.52 6.60
CA PHE A 301 -14.08 -11.14 7.84
C PHE A 301 -12.99 -10.30 8.53
N TRP A 302 -13.08 -10.21 9.86
CA TRP A 302 -12.10 -9.53 10.71
C TRP A 302 -12.12 -10.12 12.12
N THR A 303 -11.06 -9.93 12.89
CA THR A 303 -11.01 -10.22 14.32
C THR A 303 -10.50 -9.00 15.09
N ALA A 304 -10.87 -8.92 16.37
CA ALA A 304 -10.40 -7.86 17.25
C ALA A 304 -9.86 -8.47 18.54
N GLY A 305 -8.86 -7.83 19.15
CA GLY A 305 -8.28 -8.29 20.39
C GLY A 305 -6.96 -7.63 20.73
N GLU A 306 -6.45 -7.94 21.91
CA GLU A 306 -5.15 -7.49 22.39
C GLU A 306 -4.04 -8.45 21.95
N LYS A 307 -2.96 -7.91 21.41
CA LYS A 307 -1.75 -8.65 21.08
C LYS A 307 -0.52 -7.75 21.27
N GLY A 308 0.43 -8.24 22.08
CA GLY A 308 1.67 -7.49 22.34
C GLY A 308 1.44 -6.14 23.03
N GLY A 309 0.49 -6.05 23.95
CA GLY A 309 0.18 -4.83 24.71
C GLY A 309 -0.58 -3.76 23.91
N SER A 310 -1.10 -4.11 22.73
CA SER A 310 -1.88 -3.19 21.91
C SER A 310 -3.18 -3.84 21.45
N TYR A 311 -4.30 -3.19 21.67
CA TYR A 311 -5.58 -3.62 21.13
C TYR A 311 -5.67 -3.24 19.65
N ARG A 312 -6.15 -4.18 18.83
CA ARG A 312 -6.20 -3.99 17.37
C ARG A 312 -7.38 -4.70 16.72
N LEU A 313 -7.72 -4.18 15.56
CA LEU A 313 -8.57 -4.84 14.57
C LEU A 313 -7.65 -5.48 13.53
N ASN A 314 -7.72 -6.79 13.39
CA ASN A 314 -6.89 -7.54 12.45
C ASN A 314 -7.59 -7.59 11.09
N LEU A 315 -6.90 -7.10 10.06
CA LEU A 315 -7.37 -7.01 8.69
C LEU A 315 -6.28 -7.54 7.73
N PRO A 316 -6.63 -8.01 6.54
CA PRO A 316 -5.66 -8.61 5.62
C PRO A 316 -4.52 -7.68 5.20
N ILE A 317 -4.84 -6.48 4.75
CA ILE A 317 -3.86 -5.56 4.15
C ILE A 317 -3.13 -4.75 5.23
N SER A 318 -3.85 -4.29 6.23
CA SER A 318 -3.31 -3.46 7.31
C SER A 318 -4.14 -3.62 8.56
N ASP A 319 -3.52 -4.07 9.63
CA ASP A 319 -4.15 -4.02 10.95
C ASP A 319 -4.51 -2.58 11.29
N ARG A 320 -5.52 -2.40 12.15
CA ARG A 320 -5.86 -1.09 12.71
C ARG A 320 -5.61 -1.09 14.20
N MET A 321 -4.68 -0.27 14.62
CA MET A 321 -4.26 -0.12 16.01
C MET A 321 -5.19 0.84 16.73
N LYS A 322 -5.78 0.42 17.86
CA LYS A 322 -6.58 1.31 18.71
C LYS A 322 -5.67 2.37 19.34
N LEU A 323 -6.08 3.62 19.23
CA LEU A 323 -5.36 4.75 19.79
C LEU A 323 -5.79 5.00 21.23
N SER A 324 -4.84 5.37 22.08
CA SER A 324 -5.14 5.98 23.37
C SER A 324 -5.69 7.39 23.16
N LEU A 325 -6.44 7.90 24.15
CA LEU A 325 -6.89 9.30 24.12
C LEU A 325 -5.71 10.27 24.01
N LEU A 326 -4.58 9.95 24.63
CA LEU A 326 -3.38 10.77 24.56
C LEU A 326 -2.79 10.82 23.13
N ASP A 327 -2.81 9.70 22.39
CA ASP A 327 -2.34 9.67 21.00
C ASP A 327 -3.26 10.49 20.09
N VAL A 328 -4.57 10.40 20.31
CA VAL A 328 -5.55 11.22 19.60
C VAL A 328 -5.32 12.71 19.86
N ILE A 329 -5.16 13.11 21.13
CA ILE A 329 -4.88 14.50 21.51
C ILE A 329 -3.56 14.98 20.91
N LYS A 330 -2.49 14.18 20.94
CA LYS A 330 -1.21 14.55 20.33
C LYS A 330 -1.34 14.78 18.82
N ASP A 331 -1.99 13.87 18.12
CA ASP A 331 -2.12 13.95 16.67
C ASP A 331 -2.98 15.15 16.24
N TYR A 332 -4.22 15.26 16.74
CA TYR A 332 -5.11 16.35 16.37
C TYR A 332 -4.68 17.68 16.98
N GLY A 333 -4.12 17.68 18.20
CA GLY A 333 -3.53 18.86 18.81
C GLY A 333 -2.34 19.41 18.01
N SER A 334 -1.47 18.54 17.48
CA SER A 334 -0.37 18.97 16.61
C SER A 334 -0.87 19.60 15.31
N LEU A 335 -1.96 19.09 14.71
CA LEU A 335 -2.59 19.69 13.54
C LEU A 335 -3.18 21.08 13.86
N VAL A 336 -3.87 21.23 14.98
CA VAL A 336 -4.41 22.53 15.42
C VAL A 336 -3.28 23.53 15.61
N LEU A 337 -2.20 23.13 16.28
CA LEU A 337 -1.02 23.99 16.49
C LEU A 337 -0.35 24.37 15.16
N ALA A 338 -0.22 23.42 14.22
CA ALA A 338 0.32 23.70 12.88
C ALA A 338 -0.59 24.68 12.12
N GLY A 339 -1.91 24.50 12.19
CA GLY A 339 -2.89 25.42 11.59
C GLY A 339 -2.80 26.83 12.18
N LEU A 340 -2.71 26.94 13.49
CA LEU A 340 -2.52 28.23 14.18
C LEU A 340 -1.21 28.91 13.80
N ALA A 341 -0.12 28.12 13.68
CA ALA A 341 1.17 28.65 13.25
C ALA A 341 1.11 29.17 11.80
N LEU A 342 0.47 28.43 10.89
CA LEU A 342 0.27 28.88 9.49
C LEU A 342 -0.59 30.16 9.44
N LEU A 343 -1.66 30.22 10.23
CA LEU A 343 -2.51 31.41 10.32
C LEU A 343 -1.70 32.60 10.84
N TYR A 344 -0.91 32.41 11.88
CA TYR A 344 -0.02 33.46 12.41
C TYR A 344 0.93 33.98 11.34
N VAL A 345 1.61 33.08 10.61
CA VAL A 345 2.50 33.46 9.51
C VAL A 345 1.76 34.25 8.43
N ALA A 346 0.57 33.78 8.01
CA ALA A 346 -0.24 34.48 7.01
C ALA A 346 -0.65 35.89 7.47
N LEU A 347 -1.05 36.05 8.74
CA LEU A 347 -1.38 37.36 9.32
C LEU A 347 -0.16 38.28 9.35
N CYS A 348 1.03 37.77 9.73
CA CYS A 348 2.26 38.54 9.70
C CYS A 348 2.61 39.06 8.29
N TYR A 349 2.45 38.19 7.26
CA TYR A 349 2.64 38.58 5.87
C TYR A 349 1.64 39.65 5.45
N LEU A 350 0.36 39.48 5.77
CA LEU A 350 -0.69 40.43 5.46
C LEU A 350 -0.42 41.81 6.11
N CYS A 351 -0.08 41.82 7.41
CA CYS A 351 0.29 43.04 8.12
C CYS A 351 1.52 43.71 7.49
N GLY A 352 2.52 42.93 7.08
CA GLY A 352 3.71 43.45 6.38
C GLY A 352 3.36 44.09 5.06
N ILE A 353 2.48 43.49 4.26
CA ILE A 353 2.00 44.04 2.99
C ILE A 353 1.21 45.33 3.24
N LEU A 354 0.28 45.33 4.18
CA LEU A 354 -0.54 46.49 4.52
C LEU A 354 0.32 47.66 5.01
N ALA A 355 1.32 47.36 5.88
CA ALA A 355 2.27 48.37 6.35
C ALA A 355 3.12 48.97 5.20
N LYS A 356 3.50 48.14 4.22
CA LYS A 356 4.20 48.58 3.03
C LYS A 356 3.33 49.46 2.15
N LEU A 357 2.08 49.08 1.88
CA LEU A 357 1.12 49.85 1.14
C LEU A 357 0.79 51.18 1.82
N TYR A 358 0.57 51.18 3.14
CA TYR A 358 0.33 52.39 3.94
C TYR A 358 1.50 53.39 3.83
N ARG A 359 2.75 52.91 3.88
CA ARG A 359 3.94 53.77 3.70
C ARG A 359 4.03 54.35 2.29
N LEU A 360 3.70 53.57 1.28
CA LEU A 360 3.64 54.02 -0.12
C LEU A 360 2.61 55.15 -0.32
N LEU A 361 1.41 54.95 0.24
CA LEU A 361 0.30 55.89 0.17
C LEU A 361 0.62 57.25 0.86
N LEU A 362 1.30 57.16 2.00
CA LEU A 362 1.66 58.37 2.76
C LEU A 362 2.93 59.07 2.28
N ARG A 363 3.60 58.60 1.20
CA ARG A 363 4.87 59.15 0.67
C ARG A 363 5.92 59.41 1.76
N LYS A 364 5.89 58.70 2.90
CA LYS A 364 6.87 58.83 3.97
C LYS A 364 8.05 57.88 3.75
N ASN A 365 9.07 58.39 3.08
CA ASN A 365 10.40 57.77 3.09
C ASN A 365 11.04 58.02 4.48
N LYS A 366 11.02 57.03 5.37
CA LYS A 366 11.91 56.97 6.52
C LYS A 366 12.33 55.54 6.82
N GLY A 367 13.58 55.32 6.66
CA GLY A 367 14.62 54.37 6.94
C GLY A 367 14.34 53.13 7.80
N SER A 368 14.85 52.08 7.26
CA SER A 368 15.75 51.04 7.79
C SER A 368 15.31 50.06 8.93
N ASN A 369 14.44 50.35 9.87
CA ASN A 369 14.13 49.37 10.94
C ASN A 369 13.07 48.29 10.57
N SER A 370 12.47 48.41 9.41
CA SER A 370 11.42 47.44 8.98
C SER A 370 11.97 46.14 8.40
N ALA A 371 13.20 46.14 7.93
CA ALA A 371 13.83 44.96 7.36
C ALA A 371 14.17 43.91 8.44
N VAL A 372 14.67 44.36 9.58
CA VAL A 372 15.01 43.50 10.69
C VAL A 372 13.78 42.82 11.29
N TRP A 373 12.68 43.56 11.46
CA TRP A 373 11.39 42.99 11.89
C TRP A 373 10.82 41.98 10.90
N SER A 374 10.92 42.24 9.62
CA SER A 374 10.49 41.29 8.58
C SER A 374 11.34 40.03 8.60
N ILE A 375 12.67 40.17 8.74
CA ILE A 375 13.59 39.03 8.81
C ILE A 375 13.29 38.15 10.03
N TRP A 376 13.02 38.74 11.19
CA TRP A 376 12.66 37.98 12.39
C TRP A 376 11.35 37.20 12.22
N HIS A 377 10.35 37.76 11.58
CA HIS A 377 9.09 37.08 11.32
C HIS A 377 9.22 35.94 10.28
N TYR A 378 10.08 36.15 9.26
CA TYR A 378 10.42 35.11 8.30
C TYR A 378 11.18 33.95 8.96
N LEU A 379 12.16 34.27 9.82
CA LEU A 379 12.94 33.26 10.54
C LEU A 379 12.08 32.47 11.54
N THR A 380 11.26 33.15 12.34
CA THR A 380 10.36 32.46 13.29
C THR A 380 9.30 31.62 12.57
N GLY A 381 8.71 32.11 11.48
CA GLY A 381 7.78 31.33 10.65
C GLY A 381 8.45 30.13 10.00
N SER A 382 9.67 30.26 9.51
CA SER A 382 10.45 29.18 8.94
C SER A 382 10.85 28.13 9.99
N ILE A 383 11.20 28.55 11.20
CA ILE A 383 11.52 27.62 12.30
C ILE A 383 10.26 26.83 12.73
N ILE A 384 9.10 27.48 12.82
CA ILE A 384 7.83 26.79 13.11
C ILE A 384 7.47 25.77 12.03
N LEU A 385 7.67 26.10 10.74
CA LEU A 385 7.49 25.16 9.63
C LEU A 385 8.52 24.01 9.62
N TRP A 386 9.67 24.19 10.26
CA TRP A 386 10.73 23.17 10.33
C TRP A 386 10.57 22.20 11.52
N VAL A 387 9.89 22.65 12.57
CA VAL A 387 9.66 21.85 13.80
C VAL A 387 8.44 20.92 13.67
N PHE A 388 7.55 21.16 12.69
CA PHE A 388 6.38 20.34 12.38
C PHE A 388 6.52 19.65 11.01
#